data_e50cc94a5a4bd64adf52ee20e2dd8ea5
#
_entry.id   e50cc94a5a4bd64adf52ee20e2dd8ea5
#
_cell.length_a   1.000
_cell.length_b   1.000
_cell.length_c   1.000
_cell.angle_alpha   90.00
_cell.angle_beta   90.00
_cell.angle_gamma   90.00
#
_symmetry.space_group_name_H-M   'P 1'
#
loop_
_entity.id
_entity.type
_entity.pdbx_description
1 polymer ?
#
loop_
_entity_poly.entity_id
_entity_poly.type
_entity_poly.pdbx_seq_one_letter_code
_entity_poly.pdbx_strand_id
1 'polypeptide(L)'
;MKPSIINKLDSLKERYEELEALLGDASVISDQDKFRAYSKEYSQLEDVVKSFSRWNQLNANLEEAQLLLDDPEMKEMAQMEVEESKAELEQVEQHLQILLLPKDPNDEYNCYLEIRAGTGGDEAGIFAGDLFRMYSRYAETKRWRVEVLSENESEQGGFKEIIALVSGEGVYGQLKFESGGHRVQRVPKTESQGRIHTSACTVAVMPELPESEMPEINPSDLRIDTYRASGAGGQHINKTDSAVRITHIPTGMVVECQDERSQHKNKAKALSVLASRLVQQEQEKLAQEQADTRRNLLGSGDRSDKIRTYNYPQGRVTDHRINLTIYRLDEVMNGKIDDLIQPIITEYQADQLAALSEQN
;
A
#
# COMPACT_ATOMS: atom_id res chain seq x y z
N MET A 1 -11.88 -17.74 22.26
CA MET A 1 -12.29 -16.79 21.17
C MET A 1 -13.77 -16.36 21.34
N LYS A 2 -14.17 -15.13 20.94
CA LYS A 2 -15.58 -14.66 21.04
C LYS A 2 -16.48 -15.41 20.02
N PRO A 3 -17.75 -15.73 20.34
CA PRO A 3 -18.65 -16.44 19.43
C PRO A 3 -18.86 -15.71 18.08
N SER A 4 -18.89 -14.38 18.07
CA SER A 4 -19.02 -13.58 16.86
C SER A 4 -17.84 -13.76 15.89
N ILE A 5 -16.64 -13.95 16.42
CA ILE A 5 -15.43 -14.21 15.62
C ILE A 5 -15.49 -15.62 15.04
N ILE A 6 -15.92 -16.61 15.83
CA ILE A 6 -16.07 -18.00 15.38
C ILE A 6 -17.08 -18.07 14.23
N ASN A 7 -18.24 -17.44 14.35
CA ASN A 7 -19.25 -17.39 13.28
C ASN A 7 -18.69 -16.75 11.99
N LYS A 8 -17.88 -15.70 12.12
CA LYS A 8 -17.23 -15.07 10.97
C LYS A 8 -16.21 -16.01 10.31
N LEU A 9 -15.43 -16.73 11.11
CA LEU A 9 -14.46 -17.71 10.61
C LEU A 9 -15.13 -18.90 9.92
N ASP A 10 -16.26 -19.38 10.45
CA ASP A 10 -17.07 -20.42 9.81
C ASP A 10 -17.59 -19.95 8.44
N SER A 11 -18.11 -18.72 8.36
CA SER A 11 -18.54 -18.15 7.07
C SER A 11 -17.39 -18.02 6.07
N LEU A 12 -16.19 -17.65 6.53
CA LEU A 12 -15.01 -17.59 5.66
C LEU A 12 -14.55 -18.97 5.19
N LYS A 13 -14.68 -20.00 6.04
CA LYS A 13 -14.40 -21.39 5.67
C LYS A 13 -15.40 -21.90 4.63
N GLU A 14 -16.70 -21.65 4.80
CA GLU A 14 -17.72 -21.98 3.82
C GLU A 14 -17.44 -21.29 2.47
N ARG A 15 -17.06 -20.03 2.49
CA ARG A 15 -16.69 -19.29 1.28
C ARG A 15 -15.46 -19.87 0.60
N TYR A 16 -14.45 -20.30 1.36
CA TYR A 16 -13.25 -20.94 0.84
C TYR A 16 -13.59 -22.27 0.13
N GLU A 17 -14.46 -23.10 0.72
CA GLU A 17 -14.92 -24.37 0.12
C GLU A 17 -15.75 -24.11 -1.16
N GLU A 18 -16.58 -23.04 -1.17
CA GLU A 18 -17.31 -22.60 -2.36
C GLU A 18 -16.36 -22.18 -3.49
N LEU A 19 -15.33 -21.39 -3.16
CA LEU A 19 -14.31 -20.97 -4.14
C LEU A 19 -13.53 -22.14 -4.70
N GLU A 20 -13.19 -23.14 -3.90
CA GLU A 20 -12.54 -24.37 -4.36
C GLU A 20 -13.41 -25.09 -5.38
N ALA A 21 -14.72 -25.22 -5.14
CA ALA A 21 -15.67 -25.80 -6.08
C ALA A 21 -15.79 -24.95 -7.36
N LEU A 22 -15.89 -23.62 -7.25
CA LEU A 22 -15.99 -22.70 -8.40
C LEU A 22 -14.74 -22.74 -9.28
N LEU A 23 -13.54 -22.81 -8.69
CA LEU A 23 -12.28 -22.92 -9.43
C LEU A 23 -12.14 -24.23 -10.19
N GLY A 24 -12.89 -25.27 -9.79
CA GLY A 24 -13.00 -26.54 -10.52
C GLY A 24 -14.05 -26.53 -11.64
N ASP A 25 -14.91 -25.51 -11.73
CA ASP A 25 -15.98 -25.42 -12.72
C ASP A 25 -15.45 -24.96 -14.09
N ALA A 26 -15.79 -25.72 -15.15
CA ALA A 26 -15.38 -25.43 -16.51
C ALA A 26 -15.86 -24.06 -17.02
N SER A 27 -17.01 -23.57 -16.54
CA SER A 27 -17.55 -22.26 -16.91
C SER A 27 -16.71 -21.12 -16.34
N VAL A 28 -16.16 -21.28 -15.14
CA VAL A 28 -15.27 -20.32 -14.49
C VAL A 28 -13.88 -20.35 -15.09
N ILE A 29 -13.36 -21.54 -15.40
CA ILE A 29 -12.03 -21.73 -16.04
C ILE A 29 -12.00 -21.07 -17.42
N SER A 30 -13.10 -21.06 -18.15
CA SER A 30 -13.22 -20.40 -19.47
C SER A 30 -13.29 -18.87 -19.40
N ASP A 31 -13.64 -18.29 -18.24
CA ASP A 31 -13.71 -16.85 -17.99
C ASP A 31 -12.50 -16.39 -17.19
N GLN A 32 -11.50 -15.85 -17.88
CA GLN A 32 -10.22 -15.47 -17.27
C GLN A 32 -10.35 -14.46 -16.13
N ASP A 33 -11.29 -13.52 -16.22
CA ASP A 33 -11.45 -12.47 -15.22
C ASP A 33 -12.05 -13.04 -13.93
N LYS A 34 -13.09 -13.90 -14.04
CA LYS A 34 -13.66 -14.61 -12.90
C LYS A 34 -12.66 -15.57 -12.26
N PHE A 35 -11.94 -16.34 -13.09
CA PHE A 35 -10.93 -17.27 -12.59
C PHE A 35 -9.84 -16.53 -11.79
N ARG A 36 -9.35 -15.40 -12.31
CA ARG A 36 -8.35 -14.57 -11.61
C ARG A 36 -8.89 -14.01 -10.29
N ALA A 37 -10.11 -13.48 -10.31
CA ALA A 37 -10.75 -12.91 -9.10
C ALA A 37 -10.95 -13.98 -8.02
N TYR A 38 -11.48 -15.14 -8.38
CA TYR A 38 -11.70 -16.24 -7.44
C TYR A 38 -10.40 -16.88 -6.94
N SER A 39 -9.38 -17.02 -7.80
CA SER A 39 -8.06 -17.50 -7.39
C SER A 39 -7.39 -16.56 -6.38
N LYS A 40 -7.54 -15.25 -6.56
CA LYS A 40 -7.02 -14.25 -5.64
C LYS A 40 -7.73 -14.33 -4.28
N GLU A 41 -9.07 -14.40 -4.29
CA GLU A 41 -9.87 -14.51 -3.07
C GLU A 41 -9.55 -15.83 -2.32
N TYR A 42 -9.45 -16.93 -3.04
CA TYR A 42 -9.06 -18.25 -2.51
C TYR A 42 -7.71 -18.20 -1.80
N SER A 43 -6.70 -17.62 -2.46
CA SER A 43 -5.36 -17.46 -1.87
C SER A 43 -5.36 -16.55 -0.63
N GLN A 44 -6.17 -15.51 -0.60
CA GLN A 44 -6.30 -14.61 0.55
C GLN A 44 -6.94 -15.28 1.78
N LEU A 45 -7.86 -16.23 1.57
CA LEU A 45 -8.56 -16.96 2.64
C LEU A 45 -7.78 -18.18 3.14
N GLU A 46 -6.80 -18.68 2.38
CA GLU A 46 -6.10 -19.93 2.67
C GLU A 46 -5.48 -19.94 4.08
N ASP A 47 -4.75 -18.89 4.46
CA ASP A 47 -4.08 -18.81 5.75
C ASP A 47 -5.07 -18.73 6.92
N VAL A 48 -6.16 -17.98 6.74
CA VAL A 48 -7.23 -17.87 7.74
C VAL A 48 -7.87 -19.22 7.97
N VAL A 49 -8.22 -19.94 6.90
CA VAL A 49 -8.91 -21.25 6.99
C VAL A 49 -8.00 -22.32 7.56
N LYS A 50 -6.71 -22.35 7.18
CA LYS A 50 -5.72 -23.26 7.76
C LYS A 50 -5.55 -23.03 9.25
N SER A 51 -5.41 -21.79 9.67
CA SER A 51 -5.26 -21.42 11.07
C SER A 51 -6.53 -21.73 11.87
N PHE A 52 -7.70 -21.50 11.31
CA PHE A 52 -8.98 -21.86 11.95
C PHE A 52 -9.18 -23.37 12.06
N SER A 53 -8.78 -24.13 11.05
CA SER A 53 -8.81 -25.60 11.11
C SER A 53 -7.88 -26.13 12.20
N ARG A 54 -6.69 -25.52 12.35
CA ARG A 54 -5.75 -25.85 13.44
C ARG A 54 -6.35 -25.52 14.81
N TRP A 55 -7.00 -24.36 14.94
CA TRP A 55 -7.70 -23.97 16.17
C TRP A 55 -8.77 -24.98 16.57
N ASN A 56 -9.61 -25.43 15.61
CA ASN A 56 -10.63 -26.44 15.86
C ASN A 56 -10.01 -27.77 16.32
N GLN A 57 -8.91 -28.20 15.68
CA GLN A 57 -8.21 -29.43 16.04
C GLN A 57 -7.62 -29.34 17.45
N LEU A 58 -7.02 -28.22 17.82
CA LEU A 58 -6.45 -27.99 19.16
C LEU A 58 -7.54 -28.00 20.25
N ASN A 59 -8.72 -27.42 19.97
CA ASN A 59 -9.82 -27.48 20.91
C ASN A 59 -10.31 -28.93 21.11
N ALA A 60 -10.44 -29.72 20.03
CA ALA A 60 -10.82 -31.12 20.11
C ALA A 60 -9.78 -31.93 20.91
N ASN A 61 -8.49 -31.74 20.64
CA ASN A 61 -7.42 -32.39 21.38
C ASN A 61 -7.44 -32.01 22.86
N LEU A 62 -7.72 -30.73 23.16
CA LEU A 62 -7.81 -30.25 24.53
C LEU A 62 -8.98 -30.90 25.29
N GLU A 63 -10.15 -31.02 24.64
CA GLU A 63 -11.30 -31.69 25.24
C GLU A 63 -11.02 -33.18 25.50
N GLU A 64 -10.37 -33.86 24.54
CA GLU A 64 -9.99 -35.27 24.69
C GLU A 64 -8.97 -35.47 25.81
N ALA A 65 -7.92 -34.63 25.84
CA ALA A 65 -6.89 -34.67 26.90
C ALA A 65 -7.50 -34.37 28.30
N GLN A 66 -8.47 -33.46 28.39
CA GLN A 66 -9.18 -33.18 29.65
C GLN A 66 -9.96 -34.39 30.17
N LEU A 67 -10.58 -35.17 29.30
CA LEU A 67 -11.28 -36.40 29.68
C LEU A 67 -10.32 -37.48 30.22
N LEU A 68 -9.08 -37.50 29.71
CA LEU A 68 -8.05 -38.46 30.14
C LEU A 68 -7.37 -38.07 31.46
N LEU A 69 -7.56 -36.86 31.99
CA LEU A 69 -7.02 -36.44 33.29
C LEU A 69 -7.56 -37.25 34.48
N ASP A 70 -8.74 -37.84 34.31
CA ASP A 70 -9.38 -38.67 35.36
C ASP A 70 -8.80 -40.10 35.40
N ASP A 71 -8.04 -40.52 34.40
CA ASP A 71 -7.38 -41.81 34.31
C ASP A 71 -6.01 -41.75 34.98
N PRO A 72 -5.76 -42.49 36.06
CA PRO A 72 -4.49 -42.46 36.80
C PRO A 72 -3.26 -42.85 35.95
N GLU A 73 -3.44 -43.73 34.93
CA GLU A 73 -2.35 -44.22 34.10
C GLU A 73 -2.01 -43.20 32.97
N MET A 74 -2.96 -42.38 32.57
CA MET A 74 -2.78 -41.40 31.47
C MET A 74 -2.60 -39.96 31.97
N LYS A 75 -2.78 -39.72 33.29
CA LYS A 75 -2.84 -38.37 33.85
C LYS A 75 -1.64 -37.49 33.54
N GLU A 76 -0.45 -38.01 33.65
CA GLU A 76 0.80 -37.24 33.46
C GLU A 76 0.94 -36.82 31.97
N MET A 77 0.65 -37.75 31.06
CA MET A 77 0.69 -37.49 29.62
C MET A 77 -0.40 -36.52 29.17
N ALA A 78 -1.64 -36.72 29.69
CA ALA A 78 -2.76 -35.83 29.43
C ALA A 78 -2.51 -34.41 29.95
N GLN A 79 -1.82 -34.25 31.09
CA GLN A 79 -1.51 -32.95 31.64
C GLN A 79 -0.51 -32.18 30.75
N MET A 80 0.51 -32.86 30.22
CA MET A 80 1.47 -32.28 29.29
C MET A 80 0.74 -31.84 28.01
N GLU A 81 -0.12 -32.67 27.44
CA GLU A 81 -0.89 -32.36 26.24
C GLU A 81 -1.85 -31.18 26.43
N VAL A 82 -2.47 -31.05 27.59
CA VAL A 82 -3.29 -29.90 27.97
C VAL A 82 -2.47 -28.62 28.01
N GLU A 83 -1.27 -28.64 28.59
CA GLU A 83 -0.41 -27.46 28.66
C GLU A 83 0.11 -27.04 27.28
N GLU A 84 0.56 -27.98 26.44
CA GLU A 84 1.02 -27.73 25.08
C GLU A 84 -0.12 -27.20 24.19
N SER A 85 -1.28 -27.86 24.23
CA SER A 85 -2.45 -27.45 23.44
C SER A 85 -2.94 -26.05 23.81
N LYS A 86 -2.94 -25.70 25.10
CA LYS A 86 -3.31 -24.35 25.57
C LYS A 86 -2.34 -23.28 25.07
N ALA A 87 -1.03 -23.54 25.15
CA ALA A 87 -0.01 -22.61 24.70
C ALA A 87 -0.09 -22.38 23.18
N GLU A 88 -0.24 -23.44 22.41
CA GLU A 88 -0.40 -23.33 20.95
C GLU A 88 -1.73 -22.65 20.57
N LEU A 89 -2.82 -22.93 21.30
CA LEU A 89 -4.14 -22.35 21.09
C LEU A 89 -4.11 -20.83 21.26
N GLU A 90 -3.40 -20.33 22.27
CA GLU A 90 -3.21 -18.89 22.46
C GLU A 90 -2.46 -18.25 21.30
N GLN A 91 -1.41 -18.88 20.79
CA GLN A 91 -0.69 -18.39 19.62
C GLN A 91 -1.55 -18.37 18.35
N VAL A 92 -2.32 -19.44 18.11
CA VAL A 92 -3.21 -19.53 16.96
C VAL A 92 -4.34 -18.51 17.06
N GLU A 93 -4.89 -18.26 18.25
CA GLU A 93 -5.91 -17.21 18.44
C GLU A 93 -5.37 -15.80 18.15
N GLN A 94 -4.18 -15.48 18.62
CA GLN A 94 -3.52 -14.21 18.32
C GLN A 94 -3.26 -14.06 16.80
N HIS A 95 -2.78 -15.12 16.17
CA HIS A 95 -2.55 -15.13 14.72
C HIS A 95 -3.84 -14.93 13.93
N LEU A 96 -4.93 -15.62 14.30
CA LEU A 96 -6.24 -15.45 13.67
C LEU A 96 -6.80 -14.04 13.84
N GLN A 97 -6.61 -13.42 15.00
CA GLN A 97 -7.02 -12.03 15.21
C GLN A 97 -6.29 -11.07 14.24
N ILE A 98 -4.98 -11.28 14.04
CA ILE A 98 -4.19 -10.50 13.10
C ILE A 98 -4.67 -10.71 11.65
N LEU A 99 -4.93 -11.96 11.27
CA LEU A 99 -5.43 -12.29 9.92
C LEU A 99 -6.81 -11.70 9.62
N LEU A 100 -7.63 -11.46 10.65
CA LEU A 100 -8.95 -10.86 10.54
C LEU A 100 -8.94 -9.33 10.54
N LEU A 101 -7.79 -8.69 10.78
CA LEU A 101 -7.66 -7.25 10.65
C LEU A 101 -7.98 -6.79 9.23
N PRO A 102 -8.58 -5.62 9.06
CA PRO A 102 -8.76 -5.03 7.74
C PRO A 102 -7.40 -4.88 7.06
N LYS A 103 -7.20 -5.59 5.96
CA LYS A 103 -6.00 -5.43 5.13
C LYS A 103 -6.14 -4.13 4.33
N ASP A 104 -5.07 -3.33 4.29
CA ASP A 104 -5.00 -2.21 3.36
C ASP A 104 -4.98 -2.78 1.92
N PRO A 105 -5.94 -2.43 1.06
CA PRO A 105 -5.99 -2.94 -0.32
C PRO A 105 -4.73 -2.59 -1.12
N ASN A 106 -3.99 -1.57 -0.68
CA ASN A 106 -2.77 -1.15 -1.33
C ASN A 106 -1.55 -2.00 -0.97
N ASP A 107 -1.62 -2.82 0.10
CA ASP A 107 -0.46 -3.60 0.60
C ASP A 107 0.17 -4.52 -0.46
N GLU A 108 -0.64 -5.04 -1.38
CA GLU A 108 -0.20 -5.92 -2.46
C GLU A 108 0.37 -5.18 -3.68
N TYR A 109 0.25 -3.86 -3.72
CA TYR A 109 0.74 -3.08 -4.86
C TYR A 109 2.26 -2.94 -4.84
N ASN A 110 2.82 -2.71 -6.01
CA ASN A 110 4.16 -2.16 -6.15
C ASN A 110 4.22 -0.77 -5.52
N CYS A 111 5.40 -0.26 -5.27
CA CYS A 111 5.52 1.08 -4.72
C CYS A 111 6.58 1.92 -5.43
N TYR A 112 6.36 3.23 -5.41
CA TYR A 112 7.39 4.22 -5.70
C TYR A 112 8.15 4.52 -4.41
N LEU A 113 9.47 4.31 -4.46
CA LEU A 113 10.40 4.67 -3.39
C LEU A 113 11.12 5.96 -3.79
N GLU A 114 10.85 7.03 -3.07
CA GLU A 114 11.53 8.32 -3.25
C GLU A 114 12.45 8.59 -2.06
N ILE A 115 13.69 8.94 -2.35
CA ILE A 115 14.68 9.34 -1.34
C ILE A 115 15.21 10.69 -1.72
N ARG A 116 15.12 11.67 -0.81
CA ARG A 116 15.62 13.03 -1.01
C ARG A 116 16.61 13.40 0.08
N ALA A 117 17.71 14.01 -0.34
CA ALA A 117 18.64 14.66 0.58
C ALA A 117 17.93 15.84 1.27
N GLY A 118 17.97 15.85 2.60
CA GLY A 118 17.46 16.93 3.43
C GLY A 118 18.58 17.79 3.97
N THR A 119 18.55 18.10 5.26
CA THR A 119 19.54 18.93 5.92
C THR A 119 20.89 18.21 6.01
N GLY A 120 21.97 18.84 5.53
CA GLY A 120 23.35 18.29 5.64
C GLY A 120 24.19 18.40 4.38
N GLY A 121 23.68 19.04 3.34
CA GLY A 121 24.41 19.29 2.10
C GLY A 121 24.85 17.99 1.41
N ASP A 122 26.10 17.92 0.96
CA ASP A 122 26.66 16.78 0.23
C ASP A 122 26.58 15.48 1.03
N GLU A 123 26.75 15.52 2.35
CA GLU A 123 26.67 14.35 3.20
C GLU A 123 25.25 13.74 3.21
N ALA A 124 24.22 14.57 3.16
CA ALA A 124 22.85 14.10 3.01
C ALA A 124 22.65 13.40 1.65
N GLY A 125 23.27 13.89 0.58
CA GLY A 125 23.26 13.25 -0.74
C GLY A 125 23.94 11.87 -0.73
N ILE A 126 25.09 11.77 -0.07
CA ILE A 126 25.82 10.50 0.09
C ILE A 126 24.97 9.50 0.90
N PHE A 127 24.33 9.98 1.97
CA PHE A 127 23.45 9.13 2.79
C PHE A 127 22.20 8.69 2.03
N ALA A 128 21.63 9.53 1.16
CA ALA A 128 20.55 9.13 0.27
C ALA A 128 20.95 7.94 -0.61
N GLY A 129 22.19 7.96 -1.14
CA GLY A 129 22.76 6.84 -1.87
C GLY A 129 22.93 5.57 -1.02
N ASP A 130 23.35 5.72 0.23
CA ASP A 130 23.48 4.60 1.18
C ASP A 130 22.11 3.98 1.50
N LEU A 131 21.07 4.81 1.73
CA LEU A 131 19.70 4.35 1.93
C LEU A 131 19.15 3.63 0.70
N PHE A 132 19.36 4.18 -0.49
CA PHE A 132 18.91 3.52 -1.71
C PHE A 132 19.58 2.17 -1.91
N ARG A 133 20.87 2.06 -1.63
CA ARG A 133 21.58 0.78 -1.65
C ARG A 133 21.03 -0.20 -0.62
N MET A 134 20.72 0.24 0.59
CA MET A 134 20.11 -0.57 1.64
C MET A 134 18.77 -1.16 1.19
N TYR A 135 17.87 -0.34 0.65
CA TYR A 135 16.58 -0.80 0.15
C TYR A 135 16.71 -1.69 -1.08
N SER A 136 17.65 -1.40 -1.99
CA SER A 136 17.91 -2.24 -3.16
C SER A 136 18.38 -3.64 -2.76
N ARG A 137 19.26 -3.75 -1.77
CA ARG A 137 19.71 -5.06 -1.25
C ARG A 137 18.60 -5.79 -0.49
N TYR A 138 17.78 -5.06 0.24
CA TYR A 138 16.59 -5.66 0.85
C TYR A 138 15.64 -6.22 -0.21
N ALA A 139 15.37 -5.47 -1.26
CA ALA A 139 14.56 -5.91 -2.39
C ALA A 139 15.11 -7.19 -3.02
N GLU A 140 16.43 -7.31 -3.19
CA GLU A 140 17.08 -8.54 -3.68
C GLU A 140 16.78 -9.73 -2.77
N THR A 141 16.84 -9.59 -1.44
CA THR A 141 16.52 -10.67 -0.49
C THR A 141 15.06 -11.13 -0.59
N LYS A 142 14.16 -10.21 -0.92
CA LYS A 142 12.73 -10.49 -1.13
C LYS A 142 12.38 -10.90 -2.57
N ARG A 143 13.36 -10.94 -3.47
CA ARG A 143 13.19 -11.19 -4.90
C ARG A 143 12.31 -10.16 -5.60
N TRP A 144 12.33 -8.93 -5.11
CA TRP A 144 11.68 -7.80 -5.74
C TRP A 144 12.58 -7.18 -6.81
N ARG A 145 11.97 -6.58 -7.82
CA ARG A 145 12.67 -5.83 -8.86
C ARG A 145 12.68 -4.36 -8.50
N VAL A 146 13.85 -3.72 -8.66
CA VAL A 146 14.01 -2.28 -8.49
C VAL A 146 14.36 -1.66 -9.84
N GLU A 147 13.60 -0.66 -10.25
CA GLU A 147 13.78 0.08 -11.49
C GLU A 147 13.88 1.57 -11.18
N VAL A 148 15.02 2.18 -11.50
CA VAL A 148 15.21 3.62 -11.30
C VAL A 148 14.44 4.38 -12.38
N LEU A 149 13.52 5.24 -11.96
CA LEU A 149 12.71 6.08 -12.86
C LEU A 149 13.31 7.46 -13.07
N SER A 150 13.89 8.03 -12.00
CA SER A 150 14.49 9.36 -12.02
C SER A 150 15.60 9.44 -10.99
N GLU A 151 16.70 10.06 -11.35
CA GLU A 151 17.82 10.32 -10.45
C GLU A 151 18.39 11.72 -10.67
N ASN A 152 18.74 12.38 -9.58
CA ASN A 152 19.46 13.63 -9.57
C ASN A 152 20.68 13.44 -8.67
N GLU A 153 21.83 13.27 -9.30
CA GLU A 153 23.09 13.02 -8.61
C GLU A 153 23.58 14.24 -7.82
N SER A 154 24.28 13.98 -6.72
CA SER A 154 25.01 15.00 -5.96
C SER A 154 26.45 15.09 -6.46
N GLU A 155 27.05 16.27 -6.41
CA GLU A 155 28.40 16.55 -6.89
C GLU A 155 29.48 15.71 -6.17
N GLN A 156 29.26 15.35 -4.91
CA GLN A 156 30.18 14.55 -4.09
C GLN A 156 29.81 13.06 -4.03
N GLY A 157 28.91 12.62 -4.90
CA GLY A 157 28.37 11.27 -4.95
C GLY A 157 27.06 11.11 -4.17
N GLY A 158 26.34 10.05 -4.48
CA GLY A 158 24.98 9.84 -3.99
C GLY A 158 23.95 10.67 -4.76
N PHE A 159 22.83 11.00 -4.15
CA PHE A 159 21.69 11.60 -4.84
C PHE A 159 21.13 12.80 -4.07
N LYS A 160 20.82 13.88 -4.77
CA LYS A 160 19.92 14.92 -4.26
C LYS A 160 18.49 14.38 -4.18
N GLU A 161 18.11 13.58 -5.17
CA GLU A 161 16.83 12.87 -5.24
C GLU A 161 17.01 11.60 -6.08
N ILE A 162 16.37 10.51 -5.66
CA ILE A 162 16.24 9.31 -6.46
C ILE A 162 14.83 8.75 -6.29
N ILE A 163 14.21 8.36 -7.41
CA ILE A 163 12.87 7.76 -7.46
C ILE A 163 13.00 6.43 -8.19
N ALA A 164 12.55 5.37 -7.54
CA ALA A 164 12.54 4.03 -8.10
C ALA A 164 11.18 3.37 -7.93
N LEU A 165 10.81 2.54 -8.90
CA LEU A 165 9.70 1.61 -8.81
C LEU A 165 10.21 0.29 -8.22
N VAL A 166 9.60 -0.16 -7.13
CA VAL A 166 9.87 -1.46 -6.53
C VAL A 166 8.67 -2.36 -6.78
N SER A 167 8.91 -3.48 -7.49
CA SER A 167 7.85 -4.38 -7.95
C SER A 167 8.06 -5.78 -7.38
N GLY A 168 6.98 -6.38 -6.91
CA GLY A 168 6.98 -7.74 -6.35
C GLY A 168 5.75 -7.97 -5.46
N GLU A 169 5.75 -9.08 -4.76
CA GLU A 169 4.66 -9.46 -3.87
C GLU A 169 4.73 -8.69 -2.55
N GLY A 170 3.62 -8.03 -2.17
CA GLY A 170 3.48 -7.36 -0.88
C GLY A 170 4.43 -6.19 -0.63
N VAL A 171 4.95 -5.57 -1.69
CA VAL A 171 6.01 -4.55 -1.59
C VAL A 171 5.57 -3.35 -0.76
N TYR A 172 4.42 -2.77 -1.09
CA TYR A 172 3.92 -1.58 -0.39
C TYR A 172 3.63 -1.88 1.08
N GLY A 173 3.01 -3.02 1.39
CA GLY A 173 2.72 -3.44 2.76
C GLY A 173 3.95 -3.55 3.65
N GLN A 174 5.10 -3.94 3.09
CA GLN A 174 6.37 -4.03 3.81
C GLN A 174 7.07 -2.68 3.96
N LEU A 175 7.06 -1.85 2.91
CA LEU A 175 7.84 -0.61 2.86
C LEU A 175 7.09 0.64 3.30
N LYS A 176 5.76 0.64 3.37
CA LYS A 176 4.94 1.82 3.67
C LYS A 176 5.34 2.54 4.97
N PHE A 177 5.84 1.80 5.96
CA PHE A 177 6.28 2.35 7.23
C PHE A 177 7.68 2.99 7.18
N GLU A 178 8.39 2.89 6.06
CA GLU A 178 9.69 3.54 5.87
C GLU A 178 9.60 5.02 5.54
N SER A 179 8.40 5.53 5.25
CA SER A 179 8.17 6.96 4.96
C SER A 179 8.43 7.82 6.19
N GLY A 180 9.21 8.88 5.99
CA GLY A 180 9.55 9.85 7.02
C GLY A 180 11.00 10.31 6.98
N GLY A 181 11.44 10.99 8.03
CA GLY A 181 12.80 11.49 8.18
C GLY A 181 13.78 10.41 8.69
N HIS A 182 14.85 10.22 7.97
CA HIS A 182 15.96 9.31 8.33
C HIS A 182 17.20 10.15 8.67
N ARG A 183 17.69 10.04 9.88
CA ARG A 183 18.83 10.81 10.39
C ARG A 183 20.07 9.96 10.49
N VAL A 184 21.21 10.48 9.99
CA VAL A 184 22.51 9.84 10.13
C VAL A 184 23.42 10.68 11.01
N GLN A 185 24.19 10.01 11.85
CA GLN A 185 25.25 10.56 12.68
C GLN A 185 26.55 9.82 12.34
N ARG A 186 27.46 10.49 11.64
CA ARG A 186 28.78 9.97 11.29
C ARG A 186 29.75 11.10 10.96
N VAL A 187 31.03 10.76 10.86
CA VAL A 187 32.03 11.67 10.30
C VAL A 187 31.86 11.67 8.78
N PRO A 188 31.50 12.83 8.17
CA PRO A 188 31.35 12.93 6.72
C PRO A 188 32.65 12.64 5.98
N LYS A 189 32.58 12.15 4.76
CA LYS A 189 33.76 11.98 3.89
C LYS A 189 34.47 13.32 3.58
N THR A 190 33.75 14.42 3.66
CA THR A 190 34.21 15.78 3.41
C THR A 190 34.80 16.47 4.66
N GLU A 191 34.73 15.82 5.83
CA GLU A 191 35.20 16.38 7.11
C GLU A 191 36.65 15.95 7.39
N SER A 192 37.58 16.92 7.41
CA SER A 192 39.00 16.67 7.60
C SER A 192 39.41 16.56 9.09
N GLN A 193 38.61 17.05 10.01
CA GLN A 193 38.94 17.11 11.44
C GLN A 193 38.31 15.96 12.25
N GLY A 194 37.67 15.01 11.60
CA GLY A 194 37.06 13.84 12.25
C GLY A 194 35.84 14.15 13.12
N ARG A 195 35.18 15.29 12.93
CA ARG A 195 33.99 15.66 13.69
C ARG A 195 32.76 14.92 13.20
N ILE A 196 31.93 14.44 14.14
CA ILE A 196 30.64 13.81 13.84
C ILE A 196 29.65 14.89 13.44
N HIS A 197 29.05 14.73 12.26
CA HIS A 197 27.95 15.58 11.78
C HIS A 197 26.64 14.80 11.79
N THR A 198 25.56 15.55 11.86
CA THR A 198 24.19 15.03 11.75
C THR A 198 23.58 15.51 10.46
N SER A 199 23.20 14.57 9.62
CA SER A 199 22.51 14.84 8.34
C SER A 199 21.18 14.07 8.32
N ALA A 200 20.28 14.48 7.43
CA ALA A 200 18.97 13.86 7.30
C ALA A 200 18.59 13.70 5.84
N CYS A 201 17.87 12.62 5.56
CA CYS A 201 17.16 12.36 4.31
C CYS A 201 15.69 12.14 4.59
N THR A 202 14.86 12.37 3.60
CA THR A 202 13.45 12.00 3.62
C THR A 202 13.20 10.84 2.69
N VAL A 203 12.41 9.89 3.16
CA VAL A 203 11.95 8.73 2.39
C VAL A 203 10.45 8.81 2.25
N ALA A 204 9.93 8.68 1.03
CA ALA A 204 8.50 8.53 0.77
C ALA A 204 8.26 7.23 0.01
N VAL A 205 7.31 6.45 0.50
CA VAL A 205 6.84 5.22 -0.13
C VAL A 205 5.38 5.42 -0.49
N MET A 206 5.07 5.34 -1.78
CA MET A 206 3.72 5.53 -2.31
C MET A 206 3.31 4.32 -3.13
N PRO A 207 2.05 3.86 -3.05
CA PRO A 207 1.61 2.71 -3.84
C PRO A 207 1.54 3.07 -5.33
N GLU A 208 1.86 2.11 -6.20
CA GLU A 208 1.57 2.18 -7.62
C GLU A 208 0.10 1.85 -7.83
N LEU A 209 -0.74 2.87 -7.92
CA LEU A 209 -2.16 2.67 -8.19
C LEU A 209 -2.39 2.28 -9.65
N PRO A 210 -3.37 1.39 -9.94
CA PRO A 210 -3.73 1.08 -11.32
C PRO A 210 -4.18 2.35 -12.03
N GLU A 211 -3.88 2.45 -13.34
CA GLU A 211 -4.40 3.54 -14.16
C GLU A 211 -5.93 3.54 -14.06
N SER A 212 -6.50 4.69 -13.71
CA SER A 212 -7.95 4.84 -13.68
C SER A 212 -8.48 4.64 -15.13
N GLU A 213 -9.36 3.67 -15.31
CA GLU A 213 -10.10 3.51 -16.55
C GLU A 213 -10.79 4.84 -16.89
N MET A 214 -10.90 5.14 -18.20
CA MET A 214 -11.59 6.36 -18.64
C MET A 214 -12.98 6.40 -17.99
N PRO A 215 -13.38 7.50 -17.34
CA PRO A 215 -14.67 7.58 -16.69
C PRO A 215 -15.76 7.36 -17.74
N GLU A 216 -16.62 6.36 -17.51
CA GLU A 216 -17.81 6.16 -18.33
C GLU A 216 -18.73 7.36 -18.14
N ILE A 217 -18.93 8.12 -19.23
CA ILE A 217 -19.88 9.24 -19.21
C ILE A 217 -21.29 8.68 -19.32
N ASN A 218 -22.03 8.70 -18.22
CA ASN A 218 -23.40 8.27 -18.21
C ASN A 218 -24.26 9.33 -18.97
N PRO A 219 -25.00 8.95 -19.99
CA PRO A 219 -25.88 9.90 -20.73
C PRO A 219 -26.90 10.63 -19.85
N SER A 220 -27.30 10.04 -18.69
CA SER A 220 -28.21 10.68 -17.73
C SER A 220 -27.58 11.87 -17.00
N ASP A 221 -26.27 11.94 -16.96
CA ASP A 221 -25.51 13.01 -16.29
C ASP A 221 -25.22 14.18 -17.23
N LEU A 222 -25.70 14.09 -18.48
CA LEU A 222 -25.49 15.10 -19.51
C LEU A 222 -26.77 15.89 -19.77
N ARG A 223 -26.65 17.20 -19.72
CA ARG A 223 -27.63 18.11 -20.27
C ARG A 223 -27.11 18.66 -21.59
N ILE A 224 -27.87 18.41 -22.66
CA ILE A 224 -27.49 18.80 -24.02
C ILE A 224 -28.47 19.88 -24.51
N ASP A 225 -27.95 21.07 -24.72
CA ASP A 225 -28.69 22.20 -25.24
C ASP A 225 -28.19 22.53 -26.67
N THR A 226 -29.12 22.79 -27.59
CA THR A 226 -28.80 23.22 -28.96
C THR A 226 -29.18 24.67 -29.14
N TYR A 227 -28.35 25.41 -29.85
CA TYR A 227 -28.57 26.85 -30.11
C TYR A 227 -28.02 27.27 -31.45
N ARG A 228 -28.36 28.47 -31.88
CA ARG A 228 -27.88 29.03 -33.16
C ARG A 228 -26.43 29.47 -33.01
N ALA A 229 -25.59 29.00 -33.93
CA ALA A 229 -24.20 29.43 -33.98
C ALA A 229 -24.12 30.94 -34.28
N SER A 230 -23.26 31.65 -33.55
CA SER A 230 -22.98 33.06 -33.82
C SER A 230 -21.61 33.16 -34.52
N GLY A 231 -21.61 33.71 -35.76
CA GLY A 231 -20.36 33.90 -36.50
C GLY A 231 -20.62 34.51 -37.91
N ALA A 232 -19.56 35.01 -38.54
CA ALA A 232 -19.59 35.51 -39.90
C ALA A 232 -19.82 34.35 -40.88
N GLY A 233 -21.05 34.14 -41.30
CA GLY A 233 -21.44 33.09 -42.23
C GLY A 233 -22.81 33.35 -42.82
N GLY A 234 -23.06 32.89 -44.03
CA GLY A 234 -24.30 33.17 -44.81
C GLY A 234 -25.59 32.62 -44.18
N GLN A 235 -26.73 32.78 -44.90
CA GLN A 235 -28.10 32.49 -44.44
C GLN A 235 -28.32 31.14 -43.74
N HIS A 236 -27.47 30.13 -43.99
CA HIS A 236 -27.60 28.78 -43.39
C HIS A 236 -27.19 28.74 -41.91
N ILE A 237 -26.18 29.52 -41.50
CA ILE A 237 -25.69 29.56 -40.11
C ILE A 237 -26.68 30.26 -39.18
N ASN A 238 -27.46 31.22 -39.72
CA ASN A 238 -28.42 32.01 -38.95
C ASN A 238 -29.82 31.37 -38.85
N LYS A 239 -30.08 30.24 -39.53
CA LYS A 239 -31.41 29.59 -39.56
C LYS A 239 -31.45 28.22 -38.88
N THR A 240 -30.33 27.57 -38.62
CA THR A 240 -30.27 26.23 -38.07
C THR A 240 -29.58 26.21 -36.72
N ASP A 241 -30.17 25.53 -35.73
CA ASP A 241 -29.57 25.31 -34.39
C ASP A 241 -28.52 24.21 -34.49
N SER A 242 -27.35 24.55 -35.06
CA SER A 242 -26.23 23.61 -35.27
C SER A 242 -25.22 23.58 -34.12
N ALA A 243 -25.18 24.63 -33.31
CA ALA A 243 -24.30 24.68 -32.15
C ALA A 243 -24.83 23.82 -30.98
N VAL A 244 -23.93 23.14 -30.28
CA VAL A 244 -24.27 22.23 -29.21
C VAL A 244 -23.49 22.66 -27.95
N ARG A 245 -24.22 22.77 -26.83
CA ARG A 245 -23.67 22.93 -25.47
C ARG A 245 -23.97 21.69 -24.66
N ILE A 246 -22.96 21.08 -24.11
CA ILE A 246 -23.10 19.92 -23.23
C ILE A 246 -22.64 20.32 -21.82
N THR A 247 -23.52 20.14 -20.87
CA THR A 247 -23.23 20.36 -19.46
C THR A 247 -23.19 19.01 -18.74
N HIS A 248 -22.06 18.67 -18.12
CA HIS A 248 -21.96 17.51 -17.24
C HIS A 248 -22.46 17.92 -15.85
N ILE A 249 -23.63 17.43 -15.46
CA ILE A 249 -24.36 17.85 -14.25
C ILE A 249 -23.54 17.64 -12.96
N PRO A 250 -22.87 16.48 -12.74
CA PRO A 250 -22.15 16.25 -11.50
C PRO A 250 -20.97 17.18 -11.27
N THR A 251 -20.23 17.55 -12.32
CA THR A 251 -19.04 18.42 -12.23
C THR A 251 -19.31 19.87 -12.56
N GLY A 252 -20.47 20.16 -13.18
CA GLY A 252 -20.79 21.49 -13.69
C GLY A 252 -19.98 21.91 -14.93
N MET A 253 -19.20 21.00 -15.50
CA MET A 253 -18.35 21.26 -16.67
C MET A 253 -19.20 21.51 -17.91
N VAL A 254 -18.90 22.56 -18.64
CA VAL A 254 -19.60 22.94 -19.85
C VAL A 254 -18.66 22.92 -21.05
N VAL A 255 -19.11 22.28 -22.13
CA VAL A 255 -18.40 22.25 -23.42
C VAL A 255 -19.35 22.72 -24.52
N GLU A 256 -18.87 23.64 -25.33
CA GLU A 256 -19.58 24.17 -26.48
C GLU A 256 -18.84 23.82 -27.77
N CYS A 257 -19.59 23.46 -28.82
CA CYS A 257 -19.03 23.22 -30.14
C CYS A 257 -19.98 23.78 -31.21
N GLN A 258 -19.43 24.63 -32.07
CA GLN A 258 -20.13 25.26 -33.18
C GLN A 258 -19.34 25.25 -34.49
N ASP A 259 -18.27 24.46 -34.58
CA ASP A 259 -17.29 24.50 -35.66
C ASP A 259 -17.85 23.90 -36.98
N GLU A 260 -18.76 22.96 -36.86
CA GLU A 260 -19.31 22.21 -37.96
C GLU A 260 -20.75 22.65 -38.27
N ARG A 261 -21.18 22.50 -39.57
CA ARG A 261 -22.54 22.76 -39.99
C ARG A 261 -23.54 21.70 -39.51
N SER A 262 -23.06 20.54 -39.08
CA SER A 262 -23.86 19.41 -38.63
C SER A 262 -23.94 19.37 -37.13
N GLN A 263 -25.15 19.45 -36.57
CA GLN A 263 -25.44 19.31 -35.15
C GLN A 263 -24.88 17.99 -34.57
N HIS A 264 -25.02 16.88 -35.33
CA HIS A 264 -24.49 15.57 -34.88
C HIS A 264 -22.96 15.55 -34.76
N LYS A 265 -22.26 16.20 -35.73
CA LYS A 265 -20.79 16.28 -35.65
C LYS A 265 -20.34 17.18 -34.49
N ASN A 266 -21.04 18.30 -34.27
CA ASN A 266 -20.77 19.17 -33.12
C ASN A 266 -21.02 18.46 -31.79
N LYS A 267 -22.10 17.67 -31.70
CA LYS A 267 -22.38 16.85 -30.50
C LYS A 267 -21.28 15.81 -30.25
N ALA A 268 -20.88 15.07 -31.28
CA ALA A 268 -19.82 14.07 -31.15
C ALA A 268 -18.48 14.69 -30.71
N LYS A 269 -18.12 15.85 -31.32
CA LYS A 269 -16.93 16.60 -30.98
C LYS A 269 -16.97 17.14 -29.52
N ALA A 270 -18.12 17.71 -29.14
CA ALA A 270 -18.32 18.22 -27.78
C ALA A 270 -18.23 17.10 -26.72
N LEU A 271 -18.79 15.91 -27.01
CA LEU A 271 -18.67 14.73 -26.13
C LEU A 271 -17.21 14.27 -25.99
N SER A 272 -16.46 14.23 -27.10
CA SER A 272 -15.04 13.86 -27.07
C SER A 272 -14.20 14.86 -26.26
N VAL A 273 -14.46 16.17 -26.42
CA VAL A 273 -13.78 17.21 -25.63
C VAL A 273 -14.15 17.12 -24.15
N LEU A 274 -15.44 16.86 -23.84
CA LEU A 274 -15.90 16.66 -22.47
C LEU A 274 -15.20 15.46 -21.82
N ALA A 275 -15.15 14.33 -22.52
CA ALA A 275 -14.45 13.14 -22.03
C ALA A 275 -12.98 13.44 -21.70
N SER A 276 -12.27 14.11 -22.62
CA SER A 276 -10.87 14.47 -22.39
C SER A 276 -10.68 15.42 -21.20
N ARG A 277 -11.58 16.38 -21.00
CA ARG A 277 -11.53 17.30 -19.85
C ARG A 277 -11.86 16.63 -18.55
N LEU A 278 -12.79 15.68 -18.52
CA LEU A 278 -13.12 14.89 -17.32
C LEU A 278 -11.94 14.02 -16.90
N VAL A 279 -11.28 13.34 -17.86
CA VAL A 279 -10.06 12.57 -17.61
C VAL A 279 -8.96 13.47 -17.04
N GLN A 280 -8.75 14.64 -17.64
CA GLN A 280 -7.74 15.59 -17.17
C GLN A 280 -8.04 16.07 -15.75
N GLN A 281 -9.30 16.40 -15.44
CA GLN A 281 -9.71 16.83 -14.10
C GLN A 281 -9.48 15.74 -13.06
N GLU A 282 -9.79 14.48 -13.39
CA GLU A 282 -9.54 13.32 -12.51
C GLU A 282 -8.05 13.12 -12.27
N GLN A 283 -7.25 13.21 -13.34
CA GLN A 283 -5.78 13.11 -13.22
C GLN A 283 -5.20 14.25 -12.37
N GLU A 284 -5.67 15.48 -12.55
CA GLU A 284 -5.24 16.63 -11.73
C GLU A 284 -5.61 16.43 -10.25
N LYS A 285 -6.83 15.92 -9.97
CA LYS A 285 -7.27 15.61 -8.62
C LYS A 285 -6.41 14.53 -7.96
N LEU A 286 -6.17 13.42 -8.68
CA LEU A 286 -5.28 12.35 -8.22
C LEU A 286 -3.85 12.84 -7.98
N ALA A 287 -3.32 13.67 -8.88
CA ALA A 287 -2.00 14.27 -8.74
C ALA A 287 -1.93 15.18 -7.50
N GLN A 288 -2.99 15.95 -7.23
CA GLN A 288 -3.08 16.79 -6.03
C GLN A 288 -3.15 15.95 -4.75
N GLU A 289 -3.97 14.92 -4.72
CA GLU A 289 -4.07 13.99 -3.59
C GLU A 289 -2.73 13.28 -3.32
N GLN A 290 -2.03 12.85 -4.36
CA GLN A 290 -0.68 12.27 -4.24
C GLN A 290 0.34 13.29 -3.72
N ALA A 291 0.28 14.54 -4.20
CA ALA A 291 1.16 15.60 -3.73
C ALA A 291 0.93 15.94 -2.25
N ASP A 292 -0.31 15.97 -1.81
CA ASP A 292 -0.67 16.21 -0.40
C ASP A 292 -0.27 15.01 0.47
N THR A 293 -0.49 13.78 0.01
CA THR A 293 -0.02 12.57 0.68
C THR A 293 1.50 12.58 0.81
N ARG A 294 2.22 12.88 -0.27
CA ARG A 294 3.69 12.99 -0.26
C ARG A 294 4.15 14.05 0.74
N ARG A 295 3.51 15.22 0.77
CA ARG A 295 3.83 16.29 1.73
C ARG A 295 3.66 15.85 3.18
N ASN A 296 2.58 15.14 3.48
CA ASN A 296 2.30 14.61 4.81
C ASN A 296 3.30 13.53 5.23
N LEU A 297 3.74 12.66 4.30
CA LEU A 297 4.73 11.62 4.56
C LEU A 297 6.15 12.17 4.78
N LEU A 298 6.51 13.24 4.10
CA LEU A 298 7.87 13.80 4.14
C LEU A 298 8.15 14.65 5.38
N GLY A 299 7.10 15.17 6.04
CA GLY A 299 7.28 16.13 7.12
C GLY A 299 8.06 17.37 6.68
N SER A 300 8.76 18.01 7.60
CA SER A 300 9.54 19.24 7.32
C SER A 300 10.91 18.99 6.67
N GLY A 301 11.40 17.75 6.67
CA GLY A 301 12.78 17.41 6.28
C GLY A 301 13.85 17.92 7.25
N ASP A 302 13.47 18.42 8.41
CA ASP A 302 14.38 18.87 9.46
C ASP A 302 14.96 17.68 10.25
N ARG A 303 16.11 17.88 10.88
CA ARG A 303 16.79 16.88 11.73
C ARG A 303 15.97 16.49 12.96
N SER A 304 15.06 17.33 13.40
CA SER A 304 14.13 17.06 14.50
C SER A 304 13.02 16.09 14.10
N ASP A 305 12.63 16.09 12.85
CA ASP A 305 11.51 15.33 12.28
C ASP A 305 12.02 13.98 11.77
N LYS A 306 12.29 13.05 12.70
CA LYS A 306 12.93 11.77 12.41
C LYS A 306 12.09 10.59 12.88
N ILE A 307 11.98 9.59 12.04
CA ILE A 307 11.46 8.27 12.43
C ILE A 307 12.59 7.33 12.88
N ARG A 308 13.78 7.47 12.26
CA ARG A 308 14.91 6.56 12.50
C ARG A 308 16.23 7.30 12.51
N THR A 309 17.13 6.84 13.38
CA THR A 309 18.50 7.35 13.48
C THR A 309 19.52 6.24 13.24
N TYR A 310 20.48 6.51 12.36
CA TYR A 310 21.61 5.65 12.03
C TYR A 310 22.88 6.25 12.64
N ASN A 311 23.36 5.65 13.72
CA ASN A 311 24.54 6.12 14.47
C ASN A 311 25.72 5.24 14.16
N TYR A 312 26.62 5.71 13.29
CA TYR A 312 27.79 4.98 12.86
C TYR A 312 28.85 4.80 13.96
N PRO A 313 29.21 5.85 14.75
CA PRO A 313 30.18 5.67 15.84
C PRO A 313 29.79 4.61 16.87
N GLN A 314 28.48 4.44 17.12
CA GLN A 314 27.97 3.44 18.07
C GLN A 314 27.50 2.16 17.39
N GLY A 315 27.58 2.06 16.06
CA GLY A 315 27.15 0.89 15.30
C GLY A 315 25.67 0.52 15.50
N ARG A 316 24.81 1.51 15.79
CA ARG A 316 23.41 1.27 16.13
C ARG A 316 22.42 1.99 15.19
N VAL A 317 21.25 1.38 15.06
CA VAL A 317 20.06 1.97 14.43
C VAL A 317 18.95 2.01 15.45
N THR A 318 18.30 3.17 15.59
CA THR A 318 17.18 3.36 16.51
C THR A 318 15.95 3.79 15.74
N ASP A 319 14.86 3.04 15.83
CA ASP A 319 13.54 3.48 15.38
C ASP A 319 12.84 4.15 16.56
N HIS A 320 12.58 5.46 16.41
CA HIS A 320 12.04 6.28 17.49
C HIS A 320 10.53 6.09 17.71
N ARG A 321 9.83 5.52 16.75
CA ARG A 321 8.38 5.28 16.85
C ARG A 321 8.04 4.21 17.87
N ILE A 322 8.89 3.18 17.95
CA ILE A 322 8.70 2.02 18.84
C ILE A 322 9.83 1.87 19.86
N ASN A 323 10.74 2.86 19.97
CA ASN A 323 11.91 2.84 20.84
C ASN A 323 12.80 1.59 20.66
N LEU A 324 12.87 1.06 19.44
CA LEU A 324 13.68 -0.10 19.09
C LEU A 324 15.10 0.34 18.74
N THR A 325 16.10 -0.26 19.37
CA THR A 325 17.52 -0.05 19.06
C THR A 325 18.19 -1.37 18.71
N ILE A 326 18.86 -1.40 17.55
CA ILE A 326 19.62 -2.56 17.05
C ILE A 326 21.08 -2.16 16.90
N TYR A 327 22.02 -2.99 17.44
CA TYR A 327 23.46 -2.74 17.39
C TYR A 327 24.15 -3.49 16.23
N ARG A 328 23.48 -3.54 15.07
CA ARG A 328 23.94 -4.21 13.85
C ARG A 328 23.79 -3.29 12.65
N LEU A 329 24.29 -2.05 12.77
CA LEU A 329 24.17 -1.03 11.73
C LEU A 329 24.68 -1.52 10.37
N ASP A 330 25.85 -2.18 10.33
CA ASP A 330 26.43 -2.66 9.06
C ASP A 330 25.55 -3.69 8.37
N GLU A 331 24.91 -4.58 9.13
CA GLU A 331 23.98 -5.56 8.58
C GLU A 331 22.72 -4.89 8.03
N VAL A 332 22.19 -3.91 8.76
CA VAL A 332 21.04 -3.12 8.33
C VAL A 332 21.35 -2.38 7.01
N MET A 333 22.48 -1.69 6.93
CA MET A 333 22.89 -0.98 5.71
C MET A 333 23.20 -1.92 4.54
N ASN A 334 23.40 -3.20 4.80
CA ASN A 334 23.52 -4.25 3.80
C ASN A 334 22.19 -4.94 3.44
N GLY A 335 21.05 -4.39 3.88
CA GLY A 335 19.72 -4.84 3.50
C GLY A 335 19.01 -5.74 4.51
N LYS A 336 19.59 -6.05 5.67
CA LYS A 336 18.92 -6.83 6.73
C LYS A 336 18.04 -5.93 7.58
N ILE A 337 16.96 -5.41 7.00
CA ILE A 337 16.04 -4.47 7.68
C ILE A 337 14.76 -5.13 8.22
N ASP A 338 14.58 -6.43 8.04
CA ASP A 338 13.42 -7.15 8.59
C ASP A 338 13.28 -6.97 10.11
N ASP A 339 14.42 -6.95 10.82
CA ASP A 339 14.45 -6.75 12.28
C ASP A 339 13.97 -5.35 12.73
N LEU A 340 13.84 -4.42 11.78
CA LEU A 340 13.24 -3.09 11.97
C LEU A 340 11.79 -3.05 11.47
N ILE A 341 11.53 -3.62 10.31
CA ILE A 341 10.21 -3.57 9.65
C ILE A 341 9.18 -4.42 10.39
N GLN A 342 9.52 -5.67 10.75
CA GLN A 342 8.57 -6.58 11.38
C GLN A 342 8.05 -6.08 12.75
N PRO A 343 8.88 -5.55 13.65
CA PRO A 343 8.39 -4.98 14.91
C PRO A 343 7.41 -3.79 14.69
N ILE A 344 7.64 -2.97 13.68
CA ILE A 344 6.76 -1.84 13.37
C ILE A 344 5.40 -2.35 12.86
N ILE A 345 5.41 -3.35 11.99
CA ILE A 345 4.18 -3.98 11.50
C ILE A 345 3.40 -4.59 12.65
N THR A 346 4.10 -5.29 13.56
CA THR A 346 3.49 -5.91 14.75
C THR A 346 2.86 -4.88 15.68
N GLU A 347 3.56 -3.77 15.95
CA GLU A 347 3.04 -2.66 16.78
C GLU A 347 1.79 -2.04 16.14
N TYR A 348 1.85 -1.77 14.83
CA TYR A 348 0.71 -1.24 14.09
C TYR A 348 -0.51 -2.19 14.14
N GLN A 349 -0.29 -3.50 14.00
CA GLN A 349 -1.34 -4.50 14.12
C GLN A 349 -1.92 -4.54 15.53
N ALA A 350 -1.07 -4.44 16.56
CA ALA A 350 -1.50 -4.38 17.96
C ALA A 350 -2.37 -3.14 18.24
N ASP A 351 -1.99 -1.98 17.71
CA ASP A 351 -2.76 -0.75 17.82
C ASP A 351 -4.13 -0.88 17.14
N GLN A 352 -4.18 -1.50 15.95
CA GLN A 352 -5.45 -1.78 15.26
C GLN A 352 -6.36 -2.73 16.05
N LEU A 353 -5.79 -3.77 16.66
CA LEU A 353 -6.54 -4.70 17.51
C LEU A 353 -7.11 -4.01 18.75
N ALA A 354 -6.31 -3.15 19.39
CA ALA A 354 -6.75 -2.36 20.54
C ALA A 354 -7.91 -1.43 20.16
N ALA A 355 -7.81 -0.71 19.03
CA ALA A 355 -8.86 0.17 18.54
C ALA A 355 -10.18 -0.57 18.23
N LEU A 356 -10.10 -1.79 17.67
CA LEU A 356 -11.27 -2.63 17.43
C LEU A 356 -11.91 -3.17 18.73
N SER A 357 -11.10 -3.39 19.76
CA SER A 357 -11.60 -3.86 21.06
C SER A 357 -12.35 -2.77 21.84
N GLU A 358 -12.00 -1.49 21.63
CA GLU A 358 -12.66 -0.33 22.25
C GLU A 358 -14.00 0.03 21.58
N GLN A 359 -14.23 -0.40 20.34
CA GLN A 359 -15.47 -0.16 19.58
C GLN A 359 -16.55 -1.22 19.81
N ASN A 360 -16.24 -2.31 20.52
CA ASN A 360 -17.15 -3.41 20.89
C ASN A 360 -17.39 -3.46 22.40
#